data_9906e86cf7c29e30115c216f0b694d6d
#
_entry.id   9906e86cf7c29e30115c216f0b694d6d
#
_cell.length_a   1.000
_cell.length_b   1.000
_cell.length_c   1.000
_cell.angle_alpha   90.00
_cell.angle_beta   90.00
_cell.angle_gamma   90.00
#
_symmetry.space_group_name_H-M   'P 1'
#
loop_
_entity.id
_entity.type
_entity.pdbx_description
1 polymer ?
#
loop_
_entity_poly.entity_id
_entity_poly.type
_entity_poly.pdbx_seq_one_letter_code
_entity_poly.pdbx_strand_id
1 'polypeptide(L)'
;RKEDVSAAEAQLAELKAQLKTYEYNLSQATLVAPEDGVVRSRLLEPGDMASPSVPVYMIGITTPKWVRAYVAEDRLGDIHEGMKAKVYTDSDPNHPIEGQVGYISNTAEFTPKTVQTEELRTALVYEVRIYVQDPDNRLRMGMPATVKF
;
A
#
# COMPACT_ATOMS: atom_id res chain seq x y z
N ARG A 1 -9.20 28.53 -51.46
CA ARG A 1 -8.02 29.31 -51.55
C ARG A 1 -7.34 29.45 -50.19
N LYS A 2 -7.07 30.63 -49.60
CA LYS A 2 -6.44 30.59 -48.25
C LYS A 2 -7.43 30.09 -47.19
N GLU A 3 -8.68 30.48 -47.31
CA GLU A 3 -9.77 30.06 -46.41
C GLU A 3 -10.05 28.55 -46.51
N ASP A 4 -10.02 28.02 -47.74
CA ASP A 4 -10.22 26.58 -47.98
C ASP A 4 -9.07 25.74 -47.36
N VAL A 5 -7.83 26.24 -47.44
CA VAL A 5 -6.66 25.58 -46.80
C VAL A 5 -6.77 25.65 -45.29
N SER A 6 -7.13 26.82 -44.72
CA SER A 6 -7.31 26.97 -43.29
C SER A 6 -8.44 26.08 -42.74
N ALA A 7 -9.56 25.97 -43.50
CA ALA A 7 -10.64 25.06 -43.12
C ALA A 7 -10.19 23.58 -43.15
N ALA A 8 -9.42 23.17 -44.15
CA ALA A 8 -8.89 21.82 -44.26
C ALA A 8 -7.86 21.51 -43.15
N GLU A 9 -7.03 22.50 -42.80
CA GLU A 9 -6.08 22.35 -41.67
C GLU A 9 -6.81 22.22 -40.34
N ALA A 10 -7.89 22.98 -40.11
CA ALA A 10 -8.71 22.86 -38.92
C ALA A 10 -9.38 21.46 -38.82
N GLN A 11 -9.93 20.99 -39.94
CA GLN A 11 -10.53 19.66 -40.01
C GLN A 11 -9.49 18.54 -39.78
N LEU A 12 -8.28 18.68 -40.32
CA LEU A 12 -7.19 17.75 -40.07
C LEU A 12 -6.80 17.73 -38.59
N ALA A 13 -6.75 18.90 -37.94
CA ALA A 13 -6.44 19.00 -36.51
C ALA A 13 -7.52 18.33 -35.68
N GLU A 14 -8.79 18.50 -36.00
CA GLU A 14 -9.91 17.81 -35.34
C GLU A 14 -9.82 16.30 -35.46
N LEU A 15 -9.62 15.79 -36.70
CA LEU A 15 -9.49 14.34 -36.92
C LEU A 15 -8.29 13.74 -36.21
N LYS A 16 -7.16 14.46 -36.12
CA LYS A 16 -6.00 14.02 -35.32
C LYS A 16 -6.32 13.98 -33.84
N ALA A 17 -7.09 14.93 -33.31
CA ALA A 17 -7.51 14.90 -31.90
C ALA A 17 -8.45 13.72 -31.62
N GLN A 18 -9.38 13.43 -32.53
CA GLN A 18 -10.28 12.26 -32.43
C GLN A 18 -9.47 10.94 -32.47
N LEU A 19 -8.52 10.82 -33.39
CA LEU A 19 -7.65 9.65 -33.46
C LEU A 19 -6.91 9.42 -32.16
N LYS A 20 -6.31 10.45 -31.59
CA LYS A 20 -5.62 10.37 -30.29
C LYS A 20 -6.54 9.89 -29.16
N THR A 21 -7.79 10.32 -29.17
CA THR A 21 -8.80 9.86 -28.20
C THR A 21 -9.10 8.37 -28.38
N TYR A 22 -9.24 7.90 -29.61
CA TYR A 22 -9.47 6.48 -29.88
C TYR A 22 -8.26 5.60 -29.52
N GLU A 23 -7.05 6.07 -29.82
CA GLU A 23 -5.82 5.39 -29.43
C GLU A 23 -5.69 5.29 -27.91
N TYR A 24 -6.03 6.36 -27.17
CA TYR A 24 -6.08 6.34 -25.72
C TYR A 24 -7.10 5.31 -25.20
N ASN A 25 -8.32 5.32 -25.72
CA ASN A 25 -9.36 4.38 -25.32
C ASN A 25 -8.94 2.93 -25.63
N LEU A 26 -8.27 2.69 -26.74
CA LEU A 26 -7.74 1.38 -27.09
C LEU A 26 -6.64 0.94 -26.13
N SER A 27 -5.77 1.86 -25.71
CA SER A 27 -4.73 1.55 -24.72
C SER A 27 -5.31 1.15 -23.36
N GLN A 28 -6.47 1.72 -22.99
CA GLN A 28 -7.17 1.37 -21.75
C GLN A 28 -7.85 -0.02 -21.80
N ALA A 29 -7.99 -0.63 -23.00
CA ALA A 29 -8.49 -1.99 -23.13
C ALA A 29 -7.49 -3.04 -22.62
N THR A 30 -6.22 -2.66 -22.40
CA THR A 30 -5.20 -3.52 -21.82
C THR A 30 -4.90 -3.06 -20.40
N LEU A 31 -5.25 -3.91 -19.43
CA LEU A 31 -4.97 -3.62 -18.02
C LEU A 31 -3.53 -3.96 -17.69
N VAL A 32 -2.78 -2.96 -17.23
CA VAL A 32 -1.37 -3.10 -16.82
C VAL A 32 -1.26 -2.86 -15.32
N ALA A 33 -0.47 -3.68 -14.64
CA ALA A 33 -0.17 -3.45 -13.23
C ALA A 33 0.64 -2.15 -13.07
N PRO A 34 0.22 -1.23 -12.18
CA PRO A 34 0.94 0.04 -11.98
C PRO A 34 2.27 -0.14 -11.26
N GLU A 35 2.40 -1.20 -10.46
CA GLU A 35 3.59 -1.53 -9.66
C GLU A 35 3.76 -3.04 -9.54
N ASP A 36 4.96 -3.46 -9.14
CA ASP A 36 5.26 -4.85 -8.85
C ASP A 36 4.47 -5.34 -7.63
N GLY A 37 3.82 -6.48 -7.76
CA GLY A 37 2.98 -7.01 -6.71
C GLY A 37 2.50 -8.42 -6.97
N VAL A 38 1.72 -8.94 -6.04
CA VAL A 38 1.08 -10.25 -6.16
C VAL A 38 -0.42 -10.09 -6.32
N VAL A 39 -0.99 -10.69 -7.36
CA VAL A 39 -2.45 -10.73 -7.52
C VAL A 39 -3.06 -11.51 -6.35
N ARG A 40 -3.90 -10.84 -5.56
CA ARG A 40 -4.59 -11.42 -4.41
C ARG A 40 -5.90 -12.06 -4.79
N SER A 41 -6.66 -11.37 -5.64
CA SER A 41 -7.91 -11.91 -6.17
C SER A 41 -8.22 -11.32 -7.54
N ARG A 42 -8.91 -12.12 -8.34
CA ARG A 42 -9.57 -11.68 -9.55
C ARG A 42 -11.03 -11.41 -9.18
N LEU A 43 -11.52 -10.23 -9.50
CA LEU A 43 -12.86 -9.77 -9.13
C LEU A 43 -13.85 -9.86 -10.28
N LEU A 44 -13.35 -9.85 -11.51
CA LEU A 44 -14.15 -10.05 -12.72
C LEU A 44 -13.71 -11.31 -13.47
N GLU A 45 -14.68 -12.04 -13.99
CA GLU A 45 -14.46 -13.21 -14.82
C GLU A 45 -14.52 -12.86 -16.32
N PRO A 46 -13.93 -13.68 -17.20
CA PRO A 46 -14.09 -13.52 -18.64
C PRO A 46 -15.59 -13.59 -19.04
N GLY A 47 -16.05 -12.52 -19.68
CA GLY A 47 -17.47 -12.35 -20.04
C GLY A 47 -18.20 -11.33 -19.18
N ASP A 48 -17.63 -10.92 -18.06
CA ASP A 48 -18.20 -9.85 -17.24
C ASP A 48 -18.02 -8.50 -17.91
N MET A 49 -18.94 -7.57 -17.63
CA MET A 49 -18.87 -6.22 -18.14
C MET A 49 -17.86 -5.39 -17.34
N ALA A 50 -16.76 -5.02 -17.97
CA ALA A 50 -15.78 -4.14 -17.38
C ALA A 50 -16.19 -2.67 -17.53
N SER A 51 -15.98 -1.87 -16.50
CA SER A 51 -16.15 -0.42 -16.54
C SER A 51 -15.05 0.27 -15.71
N PRO A 52 -14.76 1.56 -15.96
CA PRO A 52 -13.70 2.27 -15.23
C PRO A 52 -13.88 2.34 -13.71
N SER A 53 -15.09 2.14 -13.22
CA SER A 53 -15.42 2.17 -11.79
C SER A 53 -15.39 0.80 -11.10
N VAL A 54 -15.24 -0.28 -11.86
CA VAL A 54 -15.26 -1.64 -11.33
C VAL A 54 -13.83 -2.22 -11.32
N PRO A 55 -13.29 -2.56 -10.15
CA PRO A 55 -11.96 -3.15 -10.07
C PRO A 55 -11.96 -4.57 -10.66
N VAL A 56 -10.97 -4.89 -11.47
CA VAL A 56 -10.79 -6.20 -12.12
C VAL A 56 -9.94 -7.13 -11.27
N TYR A 57 -8.87 -6.59 -10.70
CA TYR A 57 -7.91 -7.31 -9.86
C TYR A 57 -7.63 -6.57 -8.57
N MET A 58 -7.35 -7.32 -7.52
CA MET A 58 -6.75 -6.81 -6.29
C MET A 58 -5.29 -7.23 -6.26
N ILE A 59 -4.39 -6.25 -6.25
CA ILE A 59 -2.94 -6.46 -6.22
C ILE A 59 -2.42 -6.08 -4.84
N GLY A 60 -1.68 -6.98 -4.21
CA GLY A 60 -0.95 -6.70 -2.99
C GLY A 60 0.46 -6.24 -3.33
N ILE A 61 0.79 -5.00 -3.02
CA ILE A 61 2.14 -4.45 -3.15
C ILE A 61 3.00 -5.12 -2.08
N THR A 62 4.12 -5.70 -2.50
CA THR A 62 5.01 -6.46 -1.61
C THR A 62 6.23 -5.68 -1.16
N THR A 63 6.49 -4.53 -1.76
CA THR A 63 7.64 -3.67 -1.45
C THR A 63 7.25 -2.20 -1.61
N PRO A 64 7.46 -1.35 -0.59
CA PRO A 64 8.02 -1.67 0.73
C PRO A 64 7.00 -2.37 1.66
N LYS A 65 7.47 -3.31 2.46
CA LYS A 65 6.70 -3.88 3.56
C LYS A 65 6.88 -3.06 4.82
N TRP A 66 5.87 -3.05 5.67
CA TRP A 66 5.97 -2.44 6.99
C TRP A 66 5.24 -3.27 8.04
N VAL A 67 5.75 -3.21 9.25
CA VAL A 67 5.19 -3.86 10.42
C VAL A 67 4.60 -2.79 11.33
N ARG A 68 3.38 -3.01 11.79
CA ARG A 68 2.72 -2.17 12.77
C ARG A 68 3.08 -2.66 14.17
N ALA A 69 3.71 -1.81 14.95
CA ALA A 69 3.98 -2.06 16.36
C ALA A 69 3.24 -1.01 17.21
N TYR A 70 2.96 -1.37 18.44
CA TYR A 70 2.36 -0.48 19.41
C TYR A 70 3.31 -0.28 20.56
N VAL A 71 3.58 0.97 20.89
CA VAL A 71 4.52 1.36 21.95
C VAL A 71 3.77 2.15 23.01
N ALA A 72 3.99 1.82 24.27
CA ALA A 72 3.42 2.57 25.38
C ALA A 72 4.05 3.96 25.50
N GLU A 73 3.30 4.92 26.06
CA GLU A 73 3.70 6.32 26.16
C GLU A 73 5.04 6.50 26.87
N ASP A 74 5.30 5.74 27.92
CA ASP A 74 6.51 5.80 28.72
C ASP A 74 7.79 5.48 27.94
N ARG A 75 7.68 4.69 26.86
CA ARG A 75 8.80 4.31 26.00
C ARG A 75 8.89 5.10 24.70
N LEU A 76 7.89 5.94 24.41
CA LEU A 76 7.84 6.70 23.16
C LEU A 76 9.00 7.68 23.04
N GLY A 77 9.48 8.23 24.16
CA GLY A 77 10.60 9.17 24.17
C GLY A 77 11.93 8.59 23.68
N ASP A 78 12.08 7.28 23.73
CA ASP A 78 13.31 6.58 23.29
C ASP A 78 13.28 6.25 21.79
N ILE A 79 12.13 6.41 21.13
CA ILE A 79 11.91 6.00 19.74
C ILE A 79 11.80 7.23 18.85
N HIS A 80 12.58 7.24 17.77
CA HIS A 80 12.55 8.31 16.77
C HIS A 80 12.55 7.74 15.35
N GLU A 81 12.06 8.54 14.42
CA GLU A 81 12.10 8.18 13.00
C GLU A 81 13.54 7.97 12.53
N GLY A 82 13.75 6.96 11.72
CA GLY A 82 15.06 6.55 11.26
C GLY A 82 15.79 5.57 12.19
N MET A 83 15.28 5.30 13.40
CA MET A 83 15.84 4.33 14.33
C MET A 83 15.79 2.91 13.73
N LYS A 84 16.87 2.15 13.91
CA LYS A 84 16.92 0.75 13.50
C LYS A 84 16.11 -0.11 14.46
N ALA A 85 15.37 -1.04 13.90
CA ALA A 85 14.58 -2.00 14.67
C ALA A 85 14.78 -3.40 14.10
N LYS A 86 14.63 -4.40 14.96
CA LYS A 86 14.69 -5.82 14.58
C LYS A 86 13.31 -6.43 14.72
N VAL A 87 12.83 -7.04 13.64
CA VAL A 87 11.54 -7.71 13.57
C VAL A 87 11.74 -9.21 13.65
N TYR A 88 11.13 -9.83 14.64
CA TYR A 88 11.16 -11.26 14.89
C TYR A 88 9.80 -11.85 14.52
N THR A 89 9.81 -12.97 13.84
CA THR A 89 8.61 -13.77 13.59
C THR A 89 8.58 -15.00 14.48
N ASP A 90 7.39 -15.46 14.83
CA ASP A 90 7.24 -16.66 15.68
C ASP A 90 7.76 -17.93 14.97
N SER A 91 7.77 -17.92 13.64
CA SER A 91 8.28 -19.02 12.81
C SER A 91 9.81 -19.09 12.77
N ASP A 92 10.51 -17.96 13.00
CA ASP A 92 11.97 -17.90 12.97
C ASP A 92 12.49 -16.85 13.97
N PRO A 93 12.52 -17.20 15.26
CA PRO A 93 12.89 -16.25 16.31
C PRO A 93 14.39 -15.95 16.36
N ASN A 94 15.23 -16.73 15.66
CA ASN A 94 16.68 -16.57 15.69
C ASN A 94 17.25 -15.68 14.58
N HIS A 95 16.48 -15.45 13.51
CA HIS A 95 16.91 -14.64 12.37
C HIS A 95 16.01 -13.43 12.21
N PRO A 96 16.28 -12.32 12.94
CA PRO A 96 15.49 -11.12 12.82
C PRO A 96 15.63 -10.49 11.45
N ILE A 97 14.55 -9.86 10.98
CA ILE A 97 14.52 -9.06 9.79
C ILE A 97 14.86 -7.62 10.18
N GLU A 98 15.82 -7.01 9.50
CA GLU A 98 16.18 -5.62 9.76
C GLU A 98 15.11 -4.68 9.24
N GLY A 99 14.81 -3.66 10.03
CA GLY A 99 13.86 -2.63 9.70
C GLY A 99 14.26 -1.28 10.26
N GLN A 100 13.53 -0.27 9.85
CA GLN A 100 13.73 1.11 10.27
C GLN A 100 12.38 1.75 10.61
N VAL A 101 12.34 2.50 11.71
CA VAL A 101 11.17 3.30 12.08
C VAL A 101 10.95 4.39 11.04
N GLY A 102 9.82 4.36 10.36
CA GLY A 102 9.53 5.33 9.32
C GLY A 102 8.32 6.23 9.62
N TYR A 103 7.53 5.86 10.63
CA TYR A 103 6.39 6.68 11.05
C TYR A 103 6.04 6.39 12.52
N ILE A 104 5.73 7.44 13.25
CA ILE A 104 5.22 7.39 14.61
C ILE A 104 3.91 8.19 14.65
N SER A 105 2.83 7.58 15.12
CA SER A 105 1.54 8.25 15.23
C SER A 105 1.58 9.37 16.27
N ASN A 106 1.02 10.51 15.92
CA ASN A 106 0.82 11.62 16.87
C ASN A 106 -0.46 11.46 17.72
N THR A 107 -1.24 10.42 17.45
CA THR A 107 -2.50 10.15 18.15
C THR A 107 -2.38 8.84 18.91
N ALA A 108 -2.71 8.88 20.19
CA ALA A 108 -2.77 7.69 21.02
C ALA A 108 -3.97 6.83 20.66
N GLU A 109 -3.77 5.53 20.66
CA GLU A 109 -4.82 4.53 20.51
C GLU A 109 -5.02 3.77 21.82
N PHE A 110 -6.26 3.33 22.08
CA PHE A 110 -6.52 2.43 23.18
C PHE A 110 -6.29 0.99 22.75
N THR A 111 -5.47 0.25 23.50
CA THR A 111 -5.42 -1.21 23.29
C THR A 111 -6.76 -1.83 23.64
N PRO A 112 -7.44 -2.52 22.74
CA PRO A 112 -8.63 -3.29 23.08
C PRO A 112 -8.20 -4.54 23.87
N LYS A 113 -7.96 -4.40 25.16
CA LYS A 113 -7.85 -5.54 26.06
C LYS A 113 -9.25 -5.86 26.55
N THR A 114 -9.82 -6.95 26.07
CA THR A 114 -10.96 -7.61 26.68
C THR A 114 -10.47 -8.26 27.99
N VAL A 115 -10.44 -7.50 29.09
CA VAL A 115 -10.09 -8.02 30.40
C VAL A 115 -11.29 -7.86 31.32
N GLN A 116 -11.71 -8.97 31.92
CA GLN A 116 -12.82 -9.06 32.90
C GLN A 116 -12.34 -8.79 34.35
N THR A 117 -11.48 -7.83 34.59
CA THR A 117 -11.01 -7.50 35.94
C THR A 117 -11.05 -6.00 36.19
N GLU A 118 -11.35 -5.60 37.45
CA GLU A 118 -11.66 -4.23 37.88
C GLU A 118 -10.51 -3.20 37.74
N GLU A 119 -9.34 -3.55 37.29
CA GLU A 119 -8.23 -2.62 37.04
C GLU A 119 -8.04 -2.37 35.52
N LEU A 120 -9.04 -1.78 34.91
CA LEU A 120 -8.98 -1.25 33.53
C LEU A 120 -8.14 0.03 33.49
N ARG A 121 -6.84 -0.05 33.63
CA ARG A 121 -5.96 0.97 33.07
C ARG A 121 -5.83 0.67 31.58
N THR A 122 -6.67 1.35 30.80
CA THR A 122 -6.47 1.48 29.34
C THR A 122 -5.11 2.14 29.12
N ALA A 123 -4.10 1.33 28.81
CA ALA A 123 -2.80 1.88 28.48
C ALA A 123 -2.92 2.54 27.11
N LEU A 124 -2.62 3.83 27.05
CA LEU A 124 -2.44 4.54 25.79
C LEU A 124 -1.21 3.99 25.09
N VAL A 125 -1.37 3.65 23.83
CA VAL A 125 -0.30 3.17 22.96
C VAL A 125 -0.25 4.00 21.70
N TYR A 126 0.92 4.09 21.11
CA TYR A 126 1.14 4.80 19.86
C TYR A 126 1.52 3.82 18.77
N GLU A 127 0.88 3.95 17.60
CA GLU A 127 1.24 3.17 16.42
C GLU A 127 2.61 3.63 15.91
N VAL A 128 3.50 2.66 15.70
CA VAL A 128 4.81 2.85 15.08
C VAL A 128 4.89 1.94 13.87
N ARG A 129 5.27 2.48 12.72
CA ARG A 129 5.47 1.70 11.49
C ARG A 129 6.95 1.51 11.24
N ILE A 130 7.34 0.27 11.15
CA ILE A 130 8.70 -0.16 10.87
C ILE A 130 8.75 -0.68 9.45
N TYR A 131 9.44 0.03 8.56
CA TYR A 131 9.71 -0.43 7.20
C TYR A 131 10.79 -1.50 7.25
N VAL A 132 10.55 -2.61 6.58
CA VAL A 132 11.43 -3.77 6.60
C VAL A 132 11.89 -4.14 5.20
N GLN A 133 13.14 -4.59 5.11
CA GLN A 133 13.69 -5.17 3.90
C GLN A 133 13.56 -6.70 4.01
N ASP A 134 12.60 -7.25 3.28
CA ASP A 134 12.29 -8.69 3.33
C ASP A 134 12.29 -9.28 1.90
N PRO A 135 13.48 -9.44 1.29
CA PRO A 135 13.60 -9.97 -0.06
C PRO A 135 13.12 -11.41 -0.19
N ASP A 136 13.25 -12.19 0.89
CA ASP A 136 12.85 -13.60 0.92
C ASP A 136 11.35 -13.80 1.16
N ASN A 137 10.58 -12.70 1.28
CA ASN A 137 9.14 -12.73 1.53
C ASN A 137 8.72 -13.57 2.75
N ARG A 138 9.50 -13.49 3.83
CA ARG A 138 9.28 -14.20 5.10
C ARG A 138 8.09 -13.62 5.88
N LEU A 139 7.89 -12.31 5.80
CA LEU A 139 6.75 -11.62 6.41
C LEU A 139 5.54 -11.69 5.48
N ARG A 140 4.42 -12.16 6.02
CA ARG A 140 3.13 -12.20 5.32
C ARG A 140 2.15 -11.22 5.96
N MET A 141 1.20 -10.74 5.17
CA MET A 141 0.15 -9.87 5.67
C MET A 141 -0.66 -10.55 6.79
N GLY A 142 -0.83 -9.83 7.91
CA GLY A 142 -1.54 -10.34 9.09
C GLY A 142 -0.73 -11.28 9.96
N MET A 143 0.54 -11.53 9.65
CA MET A 143 1.42 -12.37 10.47
C MET A 143 1.80 -11.62 11.76
N PRO A 144 1.69 -12.26 12.95
CA PRO A 144 2.18 -11.69 14.18
C PRO A 144 3.71 -11.57 14.16
N ALA A 145 4.21 -10.47 14.70
CA ALA A 145 5.64 -10.22 14.79
C ALA A 145 5.98 -9.44 16.07
N THR A 146 7.17 -9.68 16.60
CA THR A 146 7.71 -8.94 17.74
C THR A 146 8.79 -7.98 17.26
N VAL A 147 8.68 -6.71 17.67
CA VAL A 147 9.67 -5.68 17.33
C VAL A 147 10.52 -5.39 18.55
N LYS A 148 11.85 -5.31 18.34
CA LYS A 148 12.81 -4.81 19.33
C LYS A 148 13.57 -3.63 18.74
N PHE A 149 13.54 -2.53 19.48
CA PHE A 149 14.25 -1.30 19.19
C PHE A 149 15.64 -1.31 19.82
#